data_3b0ed2afd49bc7818909e7f890dcd228
#
_entry.id   3b0ed2afd49bc7818909e7f890dcd228
#
_cell.length_a   1.000
_cell.length_b   1.000
_cell.length_c   1.000
_cell.angle_alpha   90.00
_cell.angle_beta   90.00
_cell.angle_gamma   90.00
#
_symmetry.space_group_name_H-M   'P 1'
#
loop_
_entity.id
_entity.type
_entity.pdbx_description
1 polymer ?
#
loop_
_entity_poly.entity_id
_entity_poly.type
_entity_poly.pdbx_seq_one_letter_code
_entity_poly.pdbx_strand_id
1 'polypeptide(L)'
;MVLSIESMLRTKDDVYQPGLPAKPGEHYGALVRFVEQHAGNSILDLGCGYGAYSLALAARDRQCIGGDINLAYLTKAAASGLPVVSIGPVLPFADGSFDSVILLEVIEHVPQIEAILKEAFRVARRNVLITVPNSENLELLQQNDVTYGHMLSSDHVHFFDPDSLKTLLGRFSNAVEIHRGDPIYPFWFVSRSPAYYGLRVLYRLGLLKTHFYSRLYAVASVREN
;
A
#
# COMPACT_ATOMS: atom_id res chain seq x y z
N MET A 1 16.47 -9.43 26.84
CA MET A 1 15.29 -10.32 26.74
C MET A 1 14.84 -10.24 25.28
N VAL A 2 15.20 -11.21 24.47
CA VAL A 2 14.84 -11.25 23.06
C VAL A 2 13.35 -11.62 23.01
N LEU A 3 12.50 -10.67 22.57
CA LEU A 3 11.08 -10.96 22.31
C LEU A 3 11.02 -11.99 21.17
N SER A 4 10.21 -13.03 21.29
CA SER A 4 10.01 -13.99 20.23
C SER A 4 9.34 -13.29 19.04
N ILE A 5 9.62 -13.73 17.82
CA ILE A 5 8.99 -13.21 16.58
C ILE A 5 7.46 -13.25 16.73
N GLU A 6 6.91 -14.29 17.35
CA GLU A 6 5.46 -14.42 17.62
C GLU A 6 4.90 -13.31 18.50
N SER A 7 5.69 -12.77 19.46
CA SER A 7 5.25 -11.65 20.31
C SER A 7 5.34 -10.30 19.61
N MET A 8 6.00 -10.21 18.46
CA MET A 8 6.13 -9.00 17.63
C MET A 8 5.13 -8.96 16.48
N LEU A 9 4.51 -10.10 16.14
CA LEU A 9 3.50 -10.17 15.09
C LEU A 9 2.23 -9.47 15.57
N ARG A 10 1.83 -8.42 14.85
CA ARG A 10 0.54 -7.76 15.05
C ARG A 10 -0.52 -8.48 14.23
N THR A 11 -1.66 -8.72 14.86
CA THR A 11 -2.82 -9.26 14.15
C THR A 11 -3.51 -8.15 13.36
N LYS A 12 -4.34 -8.53 12.40
CA LYS A 12 -5.15 -7.59 11.59
C LYS A 12 -6.03 -6.69 12.48
N ASP A 13 -6.49 -7.19 13.61
CA ASP A 13 -7.29 -6.47 14.60
C ASP A 13 -6.47 -5.41 15.36
N ASP A 14 -5.15 -5.59 15.48
CA ASP A 14 -4.25 -4.61 16.12
C ASP A 14 -3.95 -3.42 15.19
N VAL A 15 -4.01 -3.62 13.87
CA VAL A 15 -3.76 -2.59 12.85
C VAL A 15 -5.06 -1.85 12.49
N TYR A 16 -6.17 -2.59 12.45
CA TYR A 16 -7.51 -2.08 12.18
C TYR A 16 -8.36 -2.14 13.45
N GLN A 17 -8.19 -1.19 14.37
CA GLN A 17 -9.14 -1.05 15.46
C GLN A 17 -10.49 -0.57 14.91
N PRO A 18 -11.57 -1.37 14.99
CA PRO A 18 -12.90 -0.96 14.55
C PRO A 18 -13.35 0.22 15.40
N GLY A 19 -13.58 1.37 14.79
CA GLY A 19 -14.20 2.53 15.46
C GLY A 19 -13.31 3.75 15.68
N LEU A 20 -12.00 3.67 15.43
CA LEU A 20 -11.21 4.88 15.24
C LEU A 20 -11.24 5.21 13.74
N PRO A 21 -11.67 6.44 13.34
CA PRO A 21 -11.30 6.94 12.04
C PRO A 21 -9.77 6.82 12.01
N ALA A 22 -9.24 6.11 11.02
CA ALA A 22 -7.80 6.09 10.83
C ALA A 22 -7.36 7.54 10.84
N LYS A 23 -6.72 7.98 11.93
CA LYS A 23 -6.08 9.30 11.91
C LYS A 23 -5.17 9.20 10.71
N PRO A 24 -5.34 10.06 9.69
CA PRO A 24 -4.51 10.01 8.51
C PRO A 24 -3.08 10.17 9.00
N GLY A 25 -2.35 9.06 9.13
CA GLY A 25 -0.94 9.11 9.45
C GLY A 25 -0.22 9.85 8.32
N GLU A 26 1.02 10.24 8.53
CA GLU A 26 1.85 10.89 7.48
C GLU A 26 1.86 10.06 6.18
N HIS A 27 1.76 8.73 6.31
CA HIS A 27 1.69 7.77 5.18
C HIS A 27 0.40 7.87 4.36
N TYR A 28 -0.73 8.15 5.00
CA TYR A 28 -2.01 8.30 4.29
C TYR A 28 -1.97 9.37 3.21
N GLY A 29 -1.44 10.54 3.55
CA GLY A 29 -1.28 11.63 2.58
C GLY A 29 -0.31 11.31 1.44
N ALA A 30 0.70 10.47 1.68
CA ALA A 30 1.63 10.03 0.63
C ALA A 30 0.95 9.10 -0.37
N LEU A 31 0.16 8.13 0.12
CA LEU A 31 -0.60 7.19 -0.72
C LEU A 31 -1.66 7.92 -1.57
N VAL A 32 -2.41 8.83 -0.98
CA VAL A 32 -3.38 9.65 -1.73
C VAL A 32 -2.69 10.47 -2.82
N ARG A 33 -1.58 11.14 -2.51
CA ARG A 33 -0.82 11.92 -3.52
C ARG A 33 -0.27 11.03 -4.64
N PHE A 34 0.22 9.84 -4.30
CA PHE A 34 0.69 8.89 -5.31
C PHE A 34 -0.42 8.53 -6.30
N VAL A 35 -1.62 8.21 -5.80
CA VAL A 35 -2.76 7.91 -6.66
C VAL A 35 -3.17 9.15 -7.49
N GLU A 36 -3.24 10.34 -6.88
CA GLU A 36 -3.57 11.58 -7.59
C GLU A 36 -2.63 11.88 -8.76
N GLN A 37 -1.34 11.57 -8.60
CA GLN A 37 -0.31 11.86 -9.62
C GLN A 37 -0.38 10.90 -10.81
N HIS A 38 -0.82 9.65 -10.60
CA HIS A 38 -0.72 8.58 -11.61
C HIS A 38 -2.06 8.05 -12.11
N ALA A 39 -3.12 8.12 -11.29
CA ALA A 39 -4.42 7.59 -11.67
C ALA A 39 -5.18 8.51 -12.66
N GLY A 40 -6.02 7.87 -13.47
CA GLY A 40 -7.05 8.58 -14.24
C GLY A 40 -8.24 9.01 -13.37
N ASN A 41 -9.34 9.39 -14.02
CA ASN A 41 -10.51 9.92 -13.31
C ASN A 41 -11.37 8.83 -12.67
N SER A 42 -11.59 7.71 -13.36
CA SER A 42 -12.37 6.57 -12.85
C SER A 42 -11.43 5.53 -12.21
N ILE A 43 -11.66 5.21 -10.93
CA ILE A 43 -10.78 4.41 -10.10
C ILE A 43 -11.56 3.27 -9.45
N LEU A 44 -11.06 2.03 -9.59
CA LEU A 44 -11.46 0.90 -8.76
C LEU A 44 -10.40 0.68 -7.66
N ASP A 45 -10.82 0.76 -6.42
CA ASP A 45 -9.98 0.50 -5.23
C ASP A 45 -10.23 -0.93 -4.75
N LEU A 46 -9.34 -1.86 -5.11
CA LEU A 46 -9.43 -3.27 -4.74
C LEU A 46 -8.80 -3.52 -3.38
N GLY A 47 -9.56 -4.10 -2.46
CA GLY A 47 -9.19 -4.22 -1.06
C GLY A 47 -9.39 -2.91 -0.32
N CYS A 48 -10.45 -2.18 -0.63
CA CYS A 48 -10.69 -0.82 -0.13
C CYS A 48 -10.89 -0.71 1.39
N GLY A 49 -11.12 -1.81 2.09
CA GLY A 49 -11.42 -1.81 3.52
C GLY A 49 -12.59 -0.89 3.85
N TYR A 50 -12.38 0.06 4.73
CA TYR A 50 -13.39 1.08 5.11
C TYR A 50 -13.49 2.24 4.11
N GLY A 51 -12.80 2.19 2.97
CA GLY A 51 -12.88 3.18 1.90
C GLY A 51 -12.12 4.49 2.16
N ALA A 52 -11.18 4.51 3.09
CA ALA A 52 -10.52 5.75 3.48
C ALA A 52 -9.81 6.45 2.31
N TYR A 53 -9.07 5.72 1.49
CA TYR A 53 -8.38 6.27 0.31
C TYR A 53 -9.37 6.71 -0.76
N SER A 54 -10.36 5.86 -1.08
CA SER A 54 -11.40 6.16 -2.06
C SER A 54 -12.20 7.40 -1.70
N LEU A 55 -12.57 7.58 -0.43
CA LEU A 55 -13.29 8.77 0.04
C LEU A 55 -12.42 10.03 -0.07
N ALA A 56 -11.13 9.93 0.25
CA ALA A 56 -10.23 11.06 0.10
C ALA A 56 -9.99 11.45 -1.36
N LEU A 57 -9.99 10.48 -2.28
CA LEU A 57 -9.88 10.71 -3.72
C LEU A 57 -11.19 11.27 -4.29
N ALA A 58 -12.35 10.77 -3.83
CA ALA A 58 -13.66 11.29 -4.21
C ALA A 58 -13.84 12.76 -3.79
N ALA A 59 -13.33 13.15 -2.61
CA ALA A 59 -13.29 14.55 -2.17
C ALA A 59 -12.39 15.46 -3.05
N ARG A 60 -11.69 14.88 -4.02
CA ARG A 60 -10.84 15.54 -5.02
C ARG A 60 -11.31 15.28 -6.45
N ASP A 61 -12.62 15.13 -6.62
CA ASP A 61 -13.31 14.95 -7.89
C ASP A 61 -12.93 13.66 -8.67
N ARG A 62 -12.41 12.62 -7.97
CA ARG A 62 -12.21 11.32 -8.59
C ARG A 62 -13.46 10.44 -8.44
N GLN A 63 -13.78 9.69 -9.48
CA GLN A 63 -14.87 8.71 -9.48
C GLN A 63 -14.36 7.38 -8.94
N CYS A 64 -14.61 7.10 -7.65
CA CYS A 64 -14.10 5.92 -6.99
C CYS A 64 -15.20 4.90 -6.71
N ILE A 65 -14.90 3.62 -6.94
CA ILE A 65 -15.68 2.47 -6.46
C ILE A 65 -14.76 1.64 -5.59
N GLY A 66 -15.20 1.31 -4.37
CA GLY A 66 -14.47 0.42 -3.47
C GLY A 66 -14.91 -1.04 -3.65
N GLY A 67 -13.95 -1.93 -3.83
CA GLY A 67 -14.16 -3.37 -3.89
C GLY A 67 -13.47 -4.08 -2.73
N ASP A 68 -14.18 -4.94 -1.99
CA ASP A 68 -13.60 -5.76 -0.92
C ASP A 68 -14.32 -7.11 -0.82
N ILE A 69 -13.65 -8.12 -0.29
CA ILE A 69 -14.26 -9.41 0.05
C ILE A 69 -15.00 -9.38 1.37
N ASN A 70 -14.69 -8.43 2.24
CA ASN A 70 -15.25 -8.31 3.59
C ASN A 70 -16.49 -7.40 3.60
N LEU A 71 -17.66 -8.02 3.70
CA LEU A 71 -18.95 -7.32 3.71
C LEU A 71 -19.09 -6.31 4.88
N ALA A 72 -18.48 -6.58 6.03
CA ALA A 72 -18.53 -5.66 7.17
C ALA A 72 -17.75 -4.37 6.88
N TYR A 73 -16.64 -4.46 6.14
CA TYR A 73 -15.90 -3.29 5.68
C TYR A 73 -16.70 -2.50 4.65
N LEU A 74 -17.27 -3.18 3.65
CA LEU A 74 -18.11 -2.56 2.63
C LEU A 74 -19.33 -1.86 3.21
N THR A 75 -19.98 -2.45 4.22
CA THR A 75 -21.11 -1.82 4.91
C THR A 75 -20.72 -0.48 5.52
N LYS A 76 -19.56 -0.39 6.14
CA LYS A 76 -19.07 0.88 6.72
C LYS A 76 -18.63 1.88 5.66
N ALA A 77 -17.97 1.42 4.60
CA ALA A 77 -17.57 2.26 3.48
C ALA A 77 -18.80 2.86 2.79
N ALA A 78 -19.83 2.04 2.53
CA ALA A 78 -21.11 2.49 1.96
C ALA A 78 -21.85 3.49 2.86
N ALA A 79 -21.85 3.27 4.17
CA ALA A 79 -22.43 4.20 5.13
C ALA A 79 -21.73 5.58 5.13
N SER A 80 -20.47 5.62 4.68
CA SER A 80 -19.71 6.87 4.48
C SER A 80 -19.90 7.50 3.10
N GLY A 81 -20.80 6.95 2.27
CA GLY A 81 -21.13 7.49 0.95
C GLY A 81 -20.28 6.98 -0.21
N LEU A 82 -19.40 6.00 0.01
CA LEU A 82 -18.61 5.38 -1.05
C LEU A 82 -19.46 4.36 -1.82
N PRO A 83 -19.55 4.42 -3.17
CA PRO A 83 -20.04 3.31 -3.97
C PRO A 83 -19.16 2.08 -3.76
N VAL A 84 -19.76 0.93 -3.44
CA VAL A 84 -19.01 -0.28 -3.11
C VAL A 84 -19.55 -1.50 -3.85
N VAL A 85 -18.68 -2.50 -4.04
CA VAL A 85 -19.01 -3.79 -4.62
C VAL A 85 -18.33 -4.91 -3.85
N SER A 86 -19.05 -5.97 -3.57
CA SER A 86 -18.42 -7.22 -3.08
C SER A 86 -17.72 -7.90 -4.24
N ILE A 87 -16.44 -8.22 -4.04
CA ILE A 87 -15.61 -8.85 -5.07
C ILE A 87 -15.40 -10.33 -4.80
N GLY A 88 -15.20 -11.09 -5.87
CA GLY A 88 -14.88 -12.51 -5.88
C GLY A 88 -13.68 -12.80 -6.77
N PRO A 89 -13.46 -14.07 -7.14
CA PRO A 89 -12.36 -14.47 -8.01
C PRO A 89 -12.37 -13.78 -9.39
N VAL A 90 -13.55 -13.39 -9.86
CA VAL A 90 -13.78 -12.61 -11.10
C VAL A 90 -14.49 -11.33 -10.73
N LEU A 91 -13.98 -10.20 -11.21
CA LEU A 91 -14.57 -8.90 -10.96
C LEU A 91 -15.81 -8.68 -11.85
N PRO A 92 -16.92 -8.16 -11.29
CA PRO A 92 -18.18 -7.98 -12.04
C PRO A 92 -18.16 -6.74 -12.95
N PHE A 93 -17.05 -6.51 -13.65
CA PHE A 93 -16.83 -5.39 -14.54
C PHE A 93 -16.33 -5.85 -15.90
N ALA A 94 -16.68 -5.13 -16.96
CA ALA A 94 -16.14 -5.35 -18.29
C ALA A 94 -14.66 -4.96 -18.38
N ASP A 95 -13.97 -5.44 -19.40
CA ASP A 95 -12.58 -5.07 -19.68
C ASP A 95 -12.46 -3.56 -19.88
N GLY A 96 -11.42 -2.97 -19.30
CA GLY A 96 -11.15 -1.54 -19.41
C GLY A 96 -12.23 -0.61 -18.84
N SER A 97 -13.00 -1.07 -17.84
CA SER A 97 -14.10 -0.28 -17.22
C SER A 97 -13.60 0.93 -16.43
N PHE A 98 -12.38 0.90 -15.94
CA PHE A 98 -11.78 1.96 -15.12
C PHE A 98 -10.53 2.52 -15.77
N ASP A 99 -10.29 3.81 -15.59
CA ASP A 99 -9.01 4.39 -15.99
C ASP A 99 -7.86 3.73 -15.24
N SER A 100 -8.04 3.55 -13.93
CA SER A 100 -7.02 2.97 -13.07
C SER A 100 -7.62 2.00 -12.07
N VAL A 101 -6.86 0.99 -11.71
CA VAL A 101 -7.13 0.12 -10.57
C VAL A 101 -6.05 0.35 -9.53
N ILE A 102 -6.42 0.49 -8.27
CA ILE A 102 -5.47 0.65 -7.17
C ILE A 102 -5.56 -0.54 -6.21
N LEU A 103 -4.40 -1.01 -5.74
CA LEU A 103 -4.24 -2.04 -4.71
C LEU A 103 -3.22 -1.50 -3.69
N LEU A 104 -3.73 -0.81 -2.68
CA LEU A 104 -2.88 -0.13 -1.68
C LEU A 104 -2.75 -0.99 -0.43
N GLU A 105 -1.59 -1.62 -0.23
CA GLU A 105 -1.32 -2.55 0.87
C GLU A 105 -2.30 -3.74 0.86
N VAL A 106 -2.40 -4.42 -0.27
CA VAL A 106 -3.36 -5.50 -0.51
C VAL A 106 -2.69 -6.80 -0.93
N ILE A 107 -1.81 -6.75 -1.94
CA ILE A 107 -1.33 -7.95 -2.60
C ILE A 107 -0.43 -8.81 -1.71
N GLU A 108 0.18 -8.25 -0.68
CA GLU A 108 0.94 -8.99 0.34
C GLU A 108 0.07 -9.93 1.17
N HIS A 109 -1.25 -9.68 1.23
CA HIS A 109 -2.23 -10.49 1.96
C HIS A 109 -2.94 -11.53 1.10
N VAL A 110 -2.76 -11.48 -0.23
CA VAL A 110 -3.55 -12.29 -1.18
C VAL A 110 -2.79 -13.56 -1.57
N PRO A 111 -3.20 -14.76 -1.11
CA PRO A 111 -2.51 -16.00 -1.46
C PRO A 111 -2.43 -16.27 -2.97
N GLN A 112 -3.49 -15.94 -3.72
CA GLN A 112 -3.58 -16.13 -5.19
C GLN A 112 -3.35 -14.82 -5.93
N ILE A 113 -2.19 -14.22 -5.74
CA ILE A 113 -1.84 -12.88 -6.23
C ILE A 113 -1.98 -12.75 -7.76
N GLU A 114 -1.66 -13.78 -8.53
CA GLU A 114 -1.75 -13.72 -10.00
C GLU A 114 -3.20 -13.61 -10.48
N ALA A 115 -4.15 -14.21 -9.79
CA ALA A 115 -5.56 -14.13 -10.14
C ALA A 115 -6.11 -12.71 -9.96
N ILE A 116 -5.85 -12.07 -8.83
CA ILE A 116 -6.31 -10.70 -8.59
C ILE A 116 -5.61 -9.70 -9.53
N LEU A 117 -4.32 -9.88 -9.81
CA LEU A 117 -3.59 -9.01 -10.74
C LEU A 117 -4.14 -9.16 -12.16
N LYS A 118 -4.41 -10.39 -12.62
CA LYS A 118 -5.02 -10.62 -13.93
C LYS A 118 -6.34 -9.85 -14.09
N GLU A 119 -7.21 -9.90 -13.09
CA GLU A 119 -8.47 -9.18 -13.09
C GLU A 119 -8.27 -7.66 -12.97
N ALA A 120 -7.35 -7.20 -12.12
CA ALA A 120 -7.01 -5.78 -12.01
C ALA A 120 -6.57 -5.20 -13.36
N PHE A 121 -5.66 -5.90 -14.08
CA PHE A 121 -5.21 -5.48 -15.41
C PHE A 121 -6.30 -5.60 -16.47
N ARG A 122 -7.21 -6.59 -16.37
CA ARG A 122 -8.33 -6.73 -17.28
C ARG A 122 -9.30 -5.56 -17.22
N VAL A 123 -9.65 -5.13 -16.01
CA VAL A 123 -10.64 -4.06 -15.83
C VAL A 123 -10.04 -2.66 -15.88
N ALA A 124 -8.72 -2.53 -15.79
CA ALA A 124 -8.01 -1.27 -15.97
C ALA A 124 -7.82 -0.94 -17.45
N ARG A 125 -7.98 0.33 -17.83
CA ARG A 125 -7.76 0.84 -19.18
C ARG A 125 -6.37 1.45 -19.36
N ARG A 126 -5.81 2.07 -18.34
CA ARG A 126 -4.53 2.81 -18.40
C ARG A 126 -3.44 2.17 -17.55
N ASN A 127 -3.69 2.01 -16.27
CA ASN A 127 -2.68 1.50 -15.35
C ASN A 127 -3.27 0.83 -14.11
N VAL A 128 -2.42 0.04 -13.46
CA VAL A 128 -2.63 -0.52 -12.14
C VAL A 128 -1.59 0.09 -11.21
N LEU A 129 -2.03 0.67 -10.11
CA LEU A 129 -1.18 1.28 -9.08
C LEU A 129 -1.16 0.39 -7.85
N ILE A 130 0.03 0.08 -7.36
CA ILE A 130 0.20 -0.88 -6.27
C ILE A 130 1.14 -0.29 -5.24
N THR A 131 0.81 -0.48 -3.96
CA THR A 131 1.77 -0.29 -2.88
C THR A 131 1.88 -1.54 -2.03
N VAL A 132 3.08 -1.81 -1.56
CA VAL A 132 3.39 -2.95 -0.68
C VAL A 132 4.49 -2.56 0.31
N PRO A 133 4.58 -3.22 1.47
CA PRO A 133 5.74 -3.12 2.35
C PRO A 133 7.04 -3.49 1.61
N ASN A 134 8.10 -2.72 1.83
CA ASN A 134 9.40 -2.98 1.25
C ASN A 134 10.23 -3.88 2.17
N SER A 135 10.54 -5.09 1.73
CA SER A 135 11.36 -6.06 2.48
C SER A 135 12.84 -6.11 2.03
N GLU A 136 13.29 -5.18 1.18
CA GLU A 136 14.65 -5.16 0.61
C GLU A 136 15.77 -5.27 1.68
N ASN A 137 15.56 -4.67 2.85
CA ASN A 137 16.56 -4.65 3.92
C ASN A 137 16.07 -5.37 5.19
N LEU A 138 15.13 -6.29 5.08
CA LEU A 138 14.47 -6.90 6.23
C LEU A 138 15.47 -7.59 7.16
N GLU A 139 16.39 -8.41 6.63
CA GLU A 139 17.40 -9.08 7.43
C GLU A 139 18.30 -8.11 8.19
N LEU A 140 18.78 -7.05 7.52
CA LEU A 140 19.63 -6.03 8.14
C LEU A 140 18.88 -5.28 9.24
N LEU A 141 17.62 -4.94 9.01
CA LEU A 141 16.77 -4.28 9.99
C LEU A 141 16.50 -5.20 11.19
N GLN A 142 16.25 -6.48 10.97
CA GLN A 142 16.05 -7.49 12.02
C GLN A 142 17.33 -7.70 12.87
N GLN A 143 18.49 -7.82 12.23
CA GLN A 143 19.77 -8.00 12.93
C GLN A 143 20.12 -6.82 13.85
N ASN A 144 19.57 -5.64 13.58
CA ASN A 144 19.82 -4.42 14.35
C ASN A 144 18.63 -4.01 15.22
N ASP A 145 17.63 -4.88 15.44
CA ASP A 145 16.42 -4.62 16.22
C ASP A 145 15.63 -3.36 15.75
N VAL A 146 15.68 -3.07 14.45
CA VAL A 146 15.12 -1.87 13.81
C VAL A 146 13.94 -2.21 12.90
N THR A 147 13.25 -3.31 13.16
CA THR A 147 12.05 -3.66 12.38
C THR A 147 10.86 -2.78 12.77
N TYR A 148 10.10 -2.31 11.79
CA TYR A 148 8.84 -1.61 12.04
C TYR A 148 7.65 -2.58 11.90
N GLY A 149 6.64 -2.39 12.78
CA GLY A 149 5.56 -3.36 12.98
C GLY A 149 4.72 -3.67 11.74
N HIS A 150 4.71 -2.78 10.74
CA HIS A 150 4.00 -2.99 9.48
C HIS A 150 4.60 -4.14 8.62
N MET A 151 5.91 -4.38 8.69
CA MET A 151 6.54 -5.51 7.97
C MET A 151 6.30 -6.86 8.64
N LEU A 152 5.95 -6.86 9.92
CA LEU A 152 5.81 -8.06 10.75
C LEU A 152 4.33 -8.44 10.97
N SER A 153 3.43 -8.02 10.08
CA SER A 153 2.04 -8.44 10.15
C SER A 153 1.93 -9.94 9.89
N SER A 154 1.23 -10.66 10.77
CA SER A 154 1.09 -12.12 10.70
C SER A 154 0.25 -12.60 9.52
N ASP A 155 -0.45 -11.71 8.85
CA ASP A 155 -1.29 -11.96 7.69
C ASP A 155 -0.59 -11.64 6.34
N HIS A 156 0.69 -11.22 6.38
CA HIS A 156 1.49 -11.11 5.16
C HIS A 156 1.95 -12.48 4.70
N VAL A 157 1.52 -12.89 3.54
CA VAL A 157 1.91 -14.15 2.89
C VAL A 157 2.94 -13.96 1.78
N HIS A 158 3.14 -12.69 1.36
CA HIS A 158 4.16 -12.32 0.38
C HIS A 158 5.01 -11.16 0.90
N PHE A 159 6.30 -11.19 0.54
CA PHE A 159 7.28 -10.16 0.86
C PHE A 159 7.92 -9.68 -0.43
N PHE A 160 7.99 -8.37 -0.61
CA PHE A 160 8.46 -7.77 -1.86
C PHE A 160 9.68 -6.89 -1.64
N ASP A 161 10.66 -7.09 -2.48
CA ASP A 161 11.69 -6.11 -2.83
C ASP A 161 11.39 -5.51 -4.23
N PRO A 162 12.12 -4.49 -4.67
CA PRO A 162 11.88 -3.87 -5.97
C PRO A 162 11.96 -4.83 -7.15
N ASP A 163 12.88 -5.78 -7.12
CA ASP A 163 13.15 -6.71 -8.25
C ASP A 163 12.06 -7.79 -8.34
N SER A 164 11.66 -8.37 -7.20
CA SER A 164 10.60 -9.37 -7.13
C SER A 164 9.25 -8.78 -7.52
N LEU A 165 8.93 -7.56 -7.04
CA LEU A 165 7.71 -6.86 -7.43
C LEU A 165 7.71 -6.52 -8.92
N LYS A 166 8.84 -6.03 -9.46
CA LYS A 166 8.99 -5.73 -10.89
C LYS A 166 8.84 -6.98 -11.76
N THR A 167 9.42 -8.09 -11.33
CA THR A 167 9.32 -9.38 -12.02
C THR A 167 7.88 -9.88 -12.05
N LEU A 168 7.17 -9.79 -10.93
CA LEU A 168 5.76 -10.17 -10.84
C LEU A 168 4.89 -9.33 -11.80
N LEU A 169 4.99 -8.00 -11.71
CA LEU A 169 4.17 -7.09 -12.52
C LEU A 169 4.53 -7.13 -14.01
N GLY A 170 5.79 -7.44 -14.35
CA GLY A 170 6.24 -7.61 -15.73
C GLY A 170 5.55 -8.75 -16.50
N ARG A 171 4.87 -9.67 -15.80
CA ARG A 171 4.03 -10.71 -16.45
C ARG A 171 2.75 -10.11 -17.04
N PHE A 172 2.27 -8.99 -16.50
CA PHE A 172 1.01 -8.34 -16.87
C PHE A 172 1.22 -7.03 -17.65
N SER A 173 2.36 -6.38 -17.46
CA SER A 173 2.70 -5.08 -18.04
C SER A 173 4.06 -5.09 -18.73
N ASN A 174 4.21 -4.29 -19.78
CA ASN A 174 5.50 -4.06 -20.45
C ASN A 174 6.24 -2.83 -19.89
N ALA A 175 5.54 -1.98 -19.12
CA ALA A 175 6.07 -0.76 -18.53
C ALA A 175 5.73 -0.74 -17.03
N VAL A 176 6.72 -1.08 -16.21
CA VAL A 176 6.61 -1.12 -14.75
C VAL A 176 7.64 -0.17 -14.15
N GLU A 177 7.16 0.84 -13.46
CA GLU A 177 7.97 1.78 -12.68
C GLU A 177 7.81 1.47 -11.19
N ILE A 178 8.92 1.38 -10.46
CA ILE A 178 8.91 1.15 -9.02
C ILE A 178 9.72 2.23 -8.32
N HIS A 179 9.11 2.84 -7.32
CA HIS A 179 9.72 3.85 -6.48
C HIS A 179 9.74 3.39 -5.02
N ARG A 180 10.86 3.62 -4.34
CA ARG A 180 10.97 3.48 -2.90
C ARG A 180 10.41 4.72 -2.24
N GLY A 181 9.49 4.56 -1.29
CA GLY A 181 8.88 5.65 -0.56
C GLY A 181 8.82 5.42 0.93
N ASP A 182 8.32 6.42 1.65
CA ASP A 182 8.21 6.42 3.09
C ASP A 182 9.56 6.12 3.77
N PRO A 183 10.50 7.09 3.73
CA PRO A 183 11.86 6.90 4.21
C PRO A 183 11.87 6.61 5.71
N ILE A 184 12.67 5.63 6.10
CA ILE A 184 12.96 5.31 7.50
C ILE A 184 14.20 6.09 7.91
N TYR A 185 14.07 6.94 8.91
CA TYR A 185 15.20 7.74 9.39
C TYR A 185 15.81 7.12 10.64
N PRO A 186 17.13 6.87 10.66
CA PRO A 186 17.81 6.28 11.82
C PRO A 186 17.57 7.02 13.14
N PHE A 187 17.33 8.32 13.09
CA PHE A 187 17.05 9.09 14.31
C PHE A 187 15.70 8.74 14.97
N TRP A 188 14.78 8.04 14.30
CA TRP A 188 13.54 7.57 14.92
C TRP A 188 13.79 6.54 16.03
N PHE A 189 14.93 5.83 15.96
CA PHE A 189 15.32 4.79 16.90
C PHE A 189 16.27 5.31 18.00
N VAL A 190 16.61 6.60 17.95
CA VAL A 190 17.44 7.25 18.96
C VAL A 190 16.54 7.97 19.97
N SER A 191 16.84 7.83 21.28
CA SER A 191 16.12 8.59 22.31
C SER A 191 16.18 10.09 22.02
N ARG A 192 15.15 10.85 22.43
CA ARG A 192 15.09 12.31 22.26
C ARG A 192 16.24 12.99 23.04
N SER A 193 17.37 13.10 22.39
CA SER A 193 18.64 13.65 22.89
C SER A 193 19.11 14.78 21.96
N PRO A 194 20.12 15.57 22.31
CA PRO A 194 20.71 16.55 21.39
C PRO A 194 21.11 15.92 20.05
N ALA A 195 21.62 14.67 20.06
CA ALA A 195 21.98 13.93 18.83
C ALA A 195 20.76 13.67 17.94
N TYR A 196 19.59 13.31 18.52
CA TYR A 196 18.33 13.17 17.77
C TYR A 196 17.99 14.45 17.02
N TYR A 197 18.03 15.60 17.71
CA TYR A 197 17.69 16.89 17.07
C TYR A 197 18.71 17.27 16.00
N GLY A 198 20.01 17.05 16.26
CA GLY A 198 21.07 17.28 15.28
C GLY A 198 20.90 16.45 14.02
N LEU A 199 20.69 15.14 14.15
CA LEU A 199 20.42 14.26 13.01
C LEU A 199 19.18 14.68 12.23
N ARG A 200 18.09 14.99 12.92
CA ARG A 200 16.85 15.47 12.29
C ARG A 200 17.08 16.72 11.44
N VAL A 201 17.88 17.67 11.92
CA VAL A 201 18.23 18.87 11.15
C VAL A 201 19.06 18.51 9.93
N LEU A 202 20.09 17.67 10.06
CA LEU A 202 20.94 17.24 8.95
C LEU A 202 20.13 16.54 7.84
N TYR A 203 19.22 15.63 8.20
CA TYR A 203 18.31 15.00 7.24
C TYR A 203 17.37 16.01 6.59
N ARG A 204 16.81 16.95 7.37
CA ARG A 204 15.91 18.00 6.85
C ARG A 204 16.62 18.94 5.86
N LEU A 205 17.90 19.23 6.06
CA LEU A 205 18.72 20.04 5.17
C LEU A 205 19.25 19.25 3.96
N GLY A 206 18.96 17.93 3.87
CA GLY A 206 19.45 17.09 2.78
C GLY A 206 20.95 16.77 2.85
N LEU A 207 21.61 17.11 3.97
CA LEU A 207 23.03 16.81 4.21
C LEU A 207 23.26 15.33 4.51
N LEU A 208 22.25 14.64 5.03
CA LEU A 208 22.22 13.20 5.17
C LEU A 208 21.05 12.61 4.38
N LYS A 209 21.23 11.43 3.82
CA LYS A 209 20.19 10.67 3.10
C LYS A 209 20.00 9.31 3.75
N THR A 210 18.75 8.86 3.86
CA THR A 210 18.47 7.48 4.22
C THR A 210 18.52 6.59 2.97
N HIS A 211 18.89 5.33 3.16
CA HIS A 211 18.79 4.28 2.16
C HIS A 211 17.69 3.26 2.53
N PHE A 212 17.01 3.49 3.64
CA PHE A 212 15.94 2.62 4.14
C PHE A 212 14.59 3.24 3.82
N TYR A 213 13.72 2.45 3.20
CA TYR A 213 12.38 2.85 2.80
C TYR A 213 11.40 1.76 3.19
N SER A 214 10.27 2.14 3.77
CA SER A 214 9.28 1.18 4.31
C SER A 214 8.30 0.66 3.26
N ARG A 215 8.19 1.31 2.11
CA ARG A 215 7.17 0.99 1.11
C ARG A 215 7.72 1.05 -0.31
N LEU A 216 7.17 0.18 -1.16
CA LEU A 216 7.31 0.26 -2.60
C LEU A 216 6.02 0.81 -3.21
N TYR A 217 6.19 1.68 -4.19
CA TYR A 217 5.14 2.26 -5.01
C TYR A 217 5.37 1.81 -6.45
N ALA A 218 4.40 1.12 -7.02
CA ALA A 218 4.50 0.61 -8.38
C ALA A 218 3.40 1.20 -9.28
N VAL A 219 3.82 1.65 -10.46
CA VAL A 219 2.94 2.05 -11.57
C VAL A 219 3.16 1.05 -12.70
N ALA A 220 2.13 0.30 -13.05
CA ALA A 220 2.20 -0.67 -14.15
C ALA A 220 1.17 -0.32 -15.22
N SER A 221 1.62 0.04 -16.42
CA SER A 221 0.74 0.39 -17.54
C SER A 221 0.05 -0.85 -18.10
N VAL A 222 -1.21 -0.71 -18.47
CA VAL A 222 -1.93 -1.76 -19.22
C VAL A 222 -1.33 -1.88 -20.60
N ARG A 223 -1.16 -3.10 -21.10
CA ARG A 223 -0.68 -3.35 -22.47
C ARG A 223 -1.68 -2.79 -23.47
N GLU A 224 -1.19 -2.00 -24.42
CA GLU A 224 -1.97 -1.67 -25.60
C GLU A 224 -2.15 -2.94 -26.44
N ASN A 225 -3.40 -3.28 -26.73
CA ASN A 225 -3.74 -4.43 -27.60
C ASN A 225 -3.54 -4.06 -29.09
#